data_3131437bac8a7aa9b45e347141475acd
#
_entry.id   3131437bac8a7aa9b45e347141475acd
#
_cell.length_a   1.000
_cell.length_b   1.000
_cell.length_c   1.000
_cell.angle_alpha   90.00
_cell.angle_beta   90.00
_cell.angle_gamma   90.00
#
_symmetry.space_group_name_H-M   'P 1'
#
loop_
_entity.id
_entity.type
_entity.pdbx_description
1 polymer ?
#
loop_
_entity_poly.entity_id
_entity_poly.type
_entity_poly.pdbx_seq_one_letter_code
_entity_poly.pdbx_strand_id
1 'polypeptide(L)'
;IHAKRKEEVVFTSGSTDSLNLIANGYAKTHLKAGDEILLNVAEHASNTLPWFDVAEETGAVVKYIELDEEGRMTLENVKKAVTENTKIISLAIVTNVLGYEVPIKEITEYAHSKGIIVVADGAQSVPHIVTDVVRDDVDFLAFSGHKMCGPTGVGVLYGKYELLEETKPTRFGGGSNSRYNSCG
;
A
#
# COMPACT_ATOMS: atom_id res chain seq x y z
N ILE A 1 -7.14 14.20 -1.18
CA ILE A 1 -6.69 13.18 -0.23
C ILE A 1 -6.21 13.76 1.12
N HIS A 2 -6.14 15.09 1.25
CA HIS A 2 -5.76 15.83 2.46
C HIS A 2 -4.33 15.51 3.01
N ALA A 3 -3.36 15.17 2.13
CA ALA A 3 -1.97 15.03 2.54
C ALA A 3 -1.48 16.30 3.27
N LYS A 4 -0.75 16.13 4.36
CA LYS A 4 -0.29 17.25 5.21
C LYS A 4 0.84 18.04 4.56
N ARG A 5 1.65 17.38 3.72
CA ARG A 5 2.82 17.94 3.06
C ARG A 5 2.83 17.55 1.59
N LYS A 6 3.38 18.41 0.74
CA LYS A 6 3.57 18.09 -0.69
C LYS A 6 4.60 16.97 -0.91
N GLU A 7 5.55 16.83 0.01
CA GLU A 7 6.58 15.78 0.00
C GLU A 7 6.01 14.37 0.24
N GLU A 8 4.79 14.28 0.77
CA GLU A 8 4.06 13.01 0.93
C GLU A 8 3.41 12.52 -0.36
N VAL A 9 3.48 13.31 -1.44
CA VAL A 9 2.83 13.02 -2.73
C VAL A 9 3.88 12.82 -3.80
N VAL A 10 3.98 11.59 -4.31
CA VAL A 10 4.92 11.20 -5.37
C VAL A 10 4.14 10.87 -6.63
N PHE A 11 4.48 11.53 -7.75
CA PHE A 11 3.89 11.21 -9.04
C PHE A 11 4.52 9.94 -9.62
N THR A 12 3.65 9.06 -10.12
CA THR A 12 3.99 7.77 -10.73
C THR A 12 3.27 7.61 -12.06
N SER A 13 3.45 6.49 -12.74
CA SER A 13 2.71 6.21 -13.98
C SER A 13 1.33 5.58 -13.77
N GLY A 14 0.97 5.26 -12.52
CA GLY A 14 -0.32 4.66 -12.15
C GLY A 14 -0.24 3.95 -10.79
N SER A 15 -1.39 3.48 -10.28
CA SER A 15 -1.45 2.75 -9.00
C SER A 15 -0.54 1.50 -9.00
N THR A 16 -0.43 0.81 -10.13
CA THR A 16 0.48 -0.35 -10.27
C THR A 16 1.93 0.05 -10.02
N ASP A 17 2.39 1.18 -10.61
CA ASP A 17 3.74 1.70 -10.41
C ASP A 17 3.96 2.13 -8.96
N SER A 18 2.95 2.76 -8.35
CA SER A 18 2.96 3.16 -6.94
C SER A 18 3.11 1.96 -6.00
N LEU A 19 2.31 0.90 -6.21
CA LEU A 19 2.37 -0.33 -5.40
C LEU A 19 3.71 -1.06 -5.57
N ASN A 20 4.25 -1.11 -6.79
CA ASN A 20 5.58 -1.64 -7.03
C ASN A 20 6.68 -0.80 -6.36
N LEU A 21 6.53 0.52 -6.31
CA LEU A 21 7.48 1.39 -5.62
C LEU A 21 7.49 1.12 -4.11
N ILE A 22 6.32 0.92 -3.49
CA ILE A 22 6.21 0.53 -2.08
C ILE A 22 6.85 -0.85 -1.87
N ALA A 23 6.49 -1.83 -2.68
CA ALA A 23 6.98 -3.20 -2.59
C ALA A 23 8.51 -3.26 -2.70
N ASN A 24 9.07 -2.67 -3.76
CA ASN A 24 10.51 -2.74 -4.05
C ASN A 24 11.35 -1.75 -3.23
N GLY A 25 10.81 -0.55 -2.95
CA GLY A 25 11.56 0.50 -2.27
C GLY A 25 11.48 0.39 -0.74
N TYR A 26 10.30 0.08 -0.21
CA TYR A 26 10.07 -0.02 1.23
C TYR A 26 10.10 -1.48 1.72
N ALA A 27 9.18 -2.32 1.24
CA ALA A 27 8.97 -3.64 1.83
C ALA A 27 10.19 -4.55 1.72
N LYS A 28 10.85 -4.64 0.56
CA LYS A 28 12.07 -5.46 0.39
C LYS A 28 13.22 -5.07 1.32
N THR A 29 13.21 -3.84 1.83
CA THR A 29 14.28 -3.36 2.73
C THR A 29 13.94 -3.49 4.21
N HIS A 30 12.67 -3.72 4.54
CA HIS A 30 12.17 -3.80 5.91
C HIS A 30 11.71 -5.19 6.32
N LEU A 31 11.36 -6.05 5.35
CA LEU A 31 10.90 -7.41 5.61
C LEU A 31 12.05 -8.41 5.59
N LYS A 32 11.89 -9.47 6.34
CA LYS A 32 12.81 -10.61 6.44
C LYS A 32 12.06 -11.93 6.42
N ALA A 33 12.79 -13.03 6.32
CA ALA A 33 12.20 -14.36 6.33
C ALA A 33 11.31 -14.60 7.55
N GLY A 34 10.10 -15.10 7.29
CA GLY A 34 9.07 -15.37 8.28
C GLY A 34 8.15 -14.19 8.61
N ASP A 35 8.47 -12.97 8.19
CA ASP A 35 7.52 -11.84 8.28
C ASP A 35 6.30 -12.09 7.37
N GLU A 36 5.14 -11.59 7.75
CA GLU A 36 3.89 -11.83 7.04
C GLU A 36 3.33 -10.56 6.39
N ILE A 37 2.85 -10.73 5.16
CA ILE A 37 2.10 -9.74 4.40
C ILE A 37 0.66 -10.24 4.26
N LEU A 38 -0.31 -9.50 4.76
CA LEU A 38 -1.72 -9.85 4.65
C LEU A 38 -2.38 -9.14 3.49
N LEU A 39 -3.05 -9.90 2.66
CA LEU A 39 -3.86 -9.46 1.53
C LEU A 39 -5.30 -9.96 1.68
N ASN A 40 -6.17 -9.52 0.76
CA ASN A 40 -7.51 -10.03 0.58
C ASN A 40 -7.59 -10.77 -0.78
N VAL A 41 -8.37 -11.83 -0.85
CA VAL A 41 -8.59 -12.57 -2.11
C VAL A 41 -9.30 -11.74 -3.18
N ALA A 42 -9.98 -10.67 -2.81
CA ALA A 42 -10.65 -9.74 -3.74
C ALA A 42 -9.73 -8.60 -4.23
N GLU A 43 -8.43 -8.65 -3.91
CA GLU A 43 -7.48 -7.63 -4.38
C GLU A 43 -7.26 -7.71 -5.90
N HIS A 44 -7.03 -6.56 -6.50
CA HIS A 44 -6.58 -6.49 -7.88
C HIS A 44 -5.15 -7.04 -8.02
N ALA A 45 -4.82 -7.64 -9.16
CA ALA A 45 -3.48 -8.18 -9.42
C ALA A 45 -2.34 -7.18 -9.16
N SER A 46 -2.56 -5.89 -9.39
CA SER A 46 -1.60 -4.82 -9.09
C SER A 46 -1.29 -4.68 -7.59
N ASN A 47 -2.22 -5.08 -6.71
CA ASN A 47 -2.04 -5.11 -5.26
C ASN A 47 -1.79 -6.53 -4.72
N THR A 48 -1.48 -7.47 -5.58
CA THR A 48 -1.17 -8.86 -5.20
C THR A 48 0.23 -9.27 -5.67
N LEU A 49 0.49 -9.13 -6.98
CA LEU A 49 1.72 -9.65 -7.58
C LEU A 49 3.01 -9.03 -7.05
N PRO A 50 3.09 -7.72 -6.74
CA PRO A 50 4.31 -7.15 -6.15
C PRO A 50 4.66 -7.76 -4.79
N TRP A 51 3.67 -8.20 -4.02
CA TRP A 51 3.89 -8.82 -2.71
C TRP A 51 4.42 -10.25 -2.81
N PHE A 52 4.07 -11.00 -3.87
CA PHE A 52 4.70 -12.29 -4.15
C PHE A 52 6.17 -12.14 -4.49
N ASP A 53 6.53 -11.13 -5.30
CA ASP A 53 7.92 -10.81 -5.63
C ASP A 53 8.72 -10.43 -4.38
N VAL A 54 8.14 -9.62 -3.49
CA VAL A 54 8.74 -9.32 -2.17
C VAL A 54 8.95 -10.59 -1.35
N ALA A 55 7.93 -11.45 -1.28
CA ALA A 55 8.00 -12.69 -0.49
C ALA A 55 9.09 -13.64 -1.02
N GLU A 56 9.22 -13.77 -2.34
CA GLU A 56 10.26 -14.58 -2.99
C GLU A 56 11.67 -14.08 -2.65
N GLU A 57 11.89 -12.76 -2.70
CA GLU A 57 13.21 -12.19 -2.45
C GLU A 57 13.60 -12.11 -0.96
N THR A 58 12.62 -11.89 -0.06
CA THR A 58 12.91 -11.65 1.36
C THR A 58 12.72 -12.89 2.24
N GLY A 59 12.00 -13.91 1.74
CA GLY A 59 11.54 -15.04 2.54
C GLY A 59 10.32 -14.71 3.42
N ALA A 60 9.70 -13.56 3.23
CA ALA A 60 8.41 -13.23 3.84
C ALA A 60 7.30 -14.12 3.28
N VAL A 61 6.15 -14.16 3.95
CA VAL A 61 5.03 -15.03 3.59
C VAL A 61 3.80 -14.18 3.29
N VAL A 62 3.22 -14.36 2.11
CA VAL A 62 1.92 -13.77 1.77
C VAL A 62 0.81 -14.66 2.32
N LYS A 63 -0.10 -14.07 3.10
CA LYS A 63 -1.30 -14.72 3.62
C LYS A 63 -2.54 -13.95 3.23
N TYR A 64 -3.67 -14.64 3.19
CA TYR A 64 -4.94 -14.03 2.86
C TYR A 64 -5.85 -13.91 4.08
N ILE A 65 -6.50 -12.76 4.19
CA ILE A 65 -7.59 -12.53 5.13
C ILE A 65 -8.85 -13.14 4.53
N GLU A 66 -9.50 -14.01 5.27
CA GLU A 66 -10.78 -14.60 4.86
C GLU A 66 -11.88 -13.52 4.84
N LEU A 67 -12.80 -13.65 3.90
CA LEU A 67 -14.00 -12.83 3.83
C LEU A 67 -15.10 -13.47 4.71
N ASP A 68 -16.10 -12.67 5.08
CA ASP A 68 -17.30 -13.19 5.73
C ASP A 68 -18.21 -13.93 4.73
N GLU A 69 -19.35 -14.44 5.21
CA GLU A 69 -20.32 -15.20 4.41
C GLU A 69 -20.95 -14.34 3.29
N GLU A 70 -20.92 -13.02 3.42
CA GLU A 70 -21.39 -12.07 2.41
C GLU A 70 -20.29 -11.66 1.40
N GLY A 71 -19.08 -12.22 1.54
CA GLY A 71 -17.92 -11.89 0.71
C GLY A 71 -17.29 -10.55 1.06
N ARG A 72 -17.47 -10.03 2.26
CA ARG A 72 -16.95 -8.75 2.73
C ARG A 72 -15.78 -8.94 3.69
N MET A 73 -14.90 -7.97 3.70
CA MET A 73 -13.86 -7.87 4.72
C MET A 73 -14.34 -7.06 5.90
N THR A 74 -14.16 -7.61 7.09
CA THR A 74 -14.47 -6.96 8.36
C THR A 74 -13.22 -6.83 9.22
N LEU A 75 -13.26 -5.95 10.21
CA LEU A 75 -12.19 -5.84 11.20
C LEU A 75 -11.97 -7.18 11.94
N GLU A 76 -13.02 -7.94 12.19
CA GLU A 76 -12.89 -9.24 12.88
C GLU A 76 -12.16 -10.28 12.02
N ASN A 77 -12.34 -10.27 10.69
CA ASN A 77 -11.56 -11.12 9.80
C ASN A 77 -10.07 -10.74 9.83
N VAL A 78 -9.76 -9.45 9.85
CA VAL A 78 -8.38 -8.94 9.99
C VAL A 78 -7.77 -9.38 11.31
N LYS A 79 -8.48 -9.22 12.43
CA LYS A 79 -8.01 -9.63 13.76
C LYS A 79 -7.69 -11.11 13.85
N LYS A 80 -8.49 -11.98 13.18
CA LYS A 80 -8.24 -13.43 13.11
C LYS A 80 -6.99 -13.78 12.30
N ALA A 81 -6.71 -13.01 11.25
CA ALA A 81 -5.58 -13.27 10.35
C ALA A 81 -4.24 -12.73 10.88
N VAL A 82 -4.27 -11.65 11.68
CA VAL A 82 -3.05 -11.01 12.23
C VAL A 82 -2.36 -11.91 13.24
N THR A 83 -1.05 -12.06 13.08
CA THR A 83 -0.16 -12.75 14.02
C THR A 83 0.95 -11.81 14.50
N GLU A 84 1.83 -12.25 15.36
CA GLU A 84 3.02 -11.51 15.81
C GLU A 84 4.03 -11.25 14.67
N ASN A 85 3.97 -12.07 13.61
CA ASN A 85 4.84 -11.96 12.44
C ASN A 85 4.28 -11.00 11.38
N THR A 86 3.02 -10.56 11.48
CA THR A 86 2.42 -9.65 10.51
C THR A 86 3.11 -8.28 10.55
N LYS A 87 3.59 -7.82 9.40
CA LYS A 87 4.29 -6.53 9.24
C LYS A 87 3.60 -5.58 8.30
N ILE A 88 2.91 -6.11 7.29
CA ILE A 88 2.20 -5.30 6.29
C ILE A 88 0.80 -5.88 6.09
N ILE A 89 -0.18 -4.98 5.98
CA ILE A 89 -1.52 -5.25 5.48
C ILE A 89 -1.72 -4.39 4.25
N SER A 90 -2.01 -5.00 3.08
CA SER A 90 -2.27 -4.27 1.84
C SER A 90 -3.66 -4.57 1.32
N LEU A 91 -4.52 -3.54 1.28
CA LEU A 91 -5.94 -3.67 0.99
C LEU A 91 -6.48 -2.58 0.09
N ALA A 92 -7.39 -2.94 -0.82
CA ALA A 92 -8.21 -1.97 -1.53
C ALA A 92 -9.23 -1.32 -0.57
N ILE A 93 -9.33 0.02 -0.59
CA ILE A 93 -10.36 0.74 0.17
C ILE A 93 -11.75 0.45 -0.41
N VAL A 94 -11.85 0.37 -1.75
CA VAL A 94 -13.04 -0.11 -2.45
C VAL A 94 -12.60 -1.22 -3.40
N THR A 95 -13.21 -2.39 -3.28
CA THR A 95 -12.81 -3.55 -4.08
C THR A 95 -13.20 -3.40 -5.55
N ASN A 96 -12.32 -3.88 -6.44
CA ASN A 96 -12.46 -3.68 -7.89
C ASN A 96 -13.67 -4.42 -8.50
N VAL A 97 -13.93 -5.65 -8.07
CA VAL A 97 -14.98 -6.51 -8.65
C VAL A 97 -16.25 -6.46 -7.83
N LEU A 98 -16.15 -6.58 -6.52
CA LEU A 98 -17.29 -6.65 -5.62
C LEU A 98 -17.87 -5.27 -5.29
N GLY A 99 -17.07 -4.21 -5.37
CA GLY A 99 -17.52 -2.82 -5.24
C GLY A 99 -17.95 -2.40 -3.84
N TYR A 100 -17.57 -3.13 -2.79
CA TYR A 100 -17.83 -2.72 -1.41
C TYR A 100 -16.67 -1.93 -0.80
N GLU A 101 -16.99 -1.08 0.14
CA GLU A 101 -16.03 -0.30 0.92
C GLU A 101 -15.52 -1.13 2.11
N VAL A 102 -14.21 -1.20 2.25
CA VAL A 102 -13.51 -1.83 3.38
C VAL A 102 -13.44 -0.84 4.54
N PRO A 103 -13.65 -1.25 5.81
CA PRO A 103 -13.55 -0.38 6.97
C PRO A 103 -12.06 -0.04 7.26
N ILE A 104 -11.43 0.70 6.32
CA ILE A 104 -9.98 0.92 6.31
C ILE A 104 -9.49 1.65 7.55
N LYS A 105 -10.27 2.62 8.07
CA LYS A 105 -9.90 3.38 9.25
C LYS A 105 -9.75 2.48 10.48
N GLU A 106 -10.77 1.67 10.77
CA GLU A 106 -10.78 0.77 11.93
C GLU A 106 -9.68 -0.29 11.80
N ILE A 107 -9.44 -0.77 10.57
CA ILE A 107 -8.35 -1.71 10.29
C ILE A 107 -6.99 -1.04 10.53
N THR A 108 -6.81 0.20 10.08
CA THR A 108 -5.56 0.95 10.27
C THR A 108 -5.29 1.22 11.75
N GLU A 109 -6.30 1.66 12.50
CA GLU A 109 -6.18 1.87 13.95
C GLU A 109 -5.75 0.58 14.68
N TYR A 110 -6.35 -0.55 14.32
CA TYR A 110 -5.95 -1.84 14.86
C TYR A 110 -4.54 -2.26 14.44
N ALA A 111 -4.21 -2.15 13.16
CA ALA A 111 -2.88 -2.48 12.62
C ALA A 111 -1.78 -1.67 13.31
N HIS A 112 -1.96 -0.36 13.46
CA HIS A 112 -1.01 0.51 14.15
C HIS A 112 -0.83 0.15 15.63
N SER A 113 -1.88 -0.32 16.30
CA SER A 113 -1.78 -0.82 17.69
C SER A 113 -0.85 -2.04 17.81
N LYS A 114 -0.56 -2.71 16.69
CA LYS A 114 0.34 -3.87 16.58
C LYS A 114 1.66 -3.55 15.88
N GLY A 115 1.90 -2.29 15.48
CA GLY A 115 3.09 -1.89 14.74
C GLY A 115 3.11 -2.39 13.29
N ILE A 116 1.94 -2.60 12.68
CA ILE A 116 1.77 -3.09 11.31
C ILE A 116 1.55 -1.92 10.36
N ILE A 117 2.23 -1.90 9.24
CA ILE A 117 2.10 -0.92 8.17
C ILE A 117 0.86 -1.23 7.31
N VAL A 118 0.09 -0.20 6.96
CA VAL A 118 -1.09 -0.32 6.12
C VAL A 118 -0.87 0.36 4.77
N VAL A 119 -0.94 -0.45 3.71
CA VAL A 119 -0.89 -0.01 2.31
C VAL A 119 -2.31 -0.06 1.75
N ALA A 120 -2.80 1.08 1.28
CA ALA A 120 -4.15 1.21 0.73
C ALA A 120 -4.09 1.30 -0.81
N ASP A 121 -4.79 0.41 -1.51
CA ASP A 121 -5.10 0.59 -2.92
C ASP A 121 -6.36 1.47 -3.04
N GLY A 122 -6.14 2.73 -3.43
CA GLY A 122 -7.18 3.74 -3.63
C GLY A 122 -7.66 3.83 -5.07
N ALA A 123 -7.31 2.88 -5.94
CA ALA A 123 -7.64 2.95 -7.37
C ALA A 123 -9.14 3.09 -7.63
N GLN A 124 -10.00 2.54 -6.80
CA GLN A 124 -11.46 2.69 -6.89
C GLN A 124 -12.03 3.68 -5.87
N SER A 125 -11.40 3.89 -4.72
CA SER A 125 -11.93 4.81 -3.71
C SER A 125 -11.72 6.28 -4.09
N VAL A 126 -10.51 6.67 -4.49
CA VAL A 126 -10.18 8.08 -4.78
C VAL A 126 -11.10 8.71 -5.83
N PRO A 127 -11.47 8.02 -6.95
CA PRO A 127 -12.41 8.60 -7.92
C PRO A 127 -13.89 8.60 -7.47
N HIS A 128 -14.29 7.78 -6.50
CA HIS A 128 -15.71 7.52 -6.23
C HIS A 128 -16.20 7.98 -4.85
N ILE A 129 -15.32 7.99 -3.84
CA ILE A 129 -15.67 8.39 -2.46
C ILE A 129 -14.64 9.37 -1.90
N VAL A 130 -14.99 10.04 -0.82
CA VAL A 130 -14.06 10.94 -0.11
C VAL A 130 -13.00 10.10 0.58
N THR A 131 -11.81 10.03 -0.02
CA THR A 131 -10.63 9.36 0.55
C THR A 131 -9.76 10.40 1.24
N ASP A 132 -9.50 10.20 2.53
CA ASP A 132 -8.79 11.14 3.40
C ASP A 132 -7.70 10.41 4.18
N VAL A 133 -6.45 10.60 3.78
CA VAL A 133 -5.29 9.90 4.38
C VAL A 133 -5.02 10.32 5.82
N VAL A 134 -5.50 11.50 6.24
CA VAL A 134 -5.37 11.97 7.64
C VAL A 134 -6.42 11.31 8.53
N ARG A 135 -7.67 11.23 8.03
CA ARG A 135 -8.78 10.57 8.75
C ARG A 135 -8.55 9.08 8.88
N ASP A 136 -8.12 8.45 7.79
CA ASP A 136 -7.99 6.99 7.68
C ASP A 136 -6.63 6.50 8.19
N ASP A 137 -5.68 7.43 8.38
CA ASP A 137 -4.31 7.27 8.90
C ASP A 137 -3.47 6.19 8.20
N VAL A 138 -3.82 5.86 6.93
CA VAL A 138 -3.07 4.89 6.14
C VAL A 138 -1.61 5.33 5.95
N ASP A 139 -0.69 4.38 5.89
CA ASP A 139 0.73 4.66 5.77
C ASP A 139 1.14 4.95 4.33
N PHE A 140 0.54 4.22 3.39
CA PHE A 140 0.68 4.45 1.96
C PHE A 140 -0.69 4.37 1.27
N LEU A 141 -0.87 5.18 0.21
CA LEU A 141 -2.05 5.13 -0.66
C LEU A 141 -1.61 5.21 -2.13
N ALA A 142 -2.11 4.29 -2.97
CA ALA A 142 -1.83 4.26 -4.40
C ALA A 142 -3.09 4.48 -5.23
N PHE A 143 -3.05 5.35 -6.25
CA PHE A 143 -4.18 5.52 -7.18
C PHE A 143 -3.75 5.99 -8.56
N SER A 144 -4.67 5.92 -9.54
CA SER A 144 -4.42 6.21 -10.95
C SER A 144 -5.29 7.32 -11.48
N GLY A 145 -4.71 8.23 -12.26
CA GLY A 145 -5.43 9.36 -12.85
C GLY A 145 -6.52 8.96 -13.86
N HIS A 146 -6.30 7.89 -14.64
CA HIS A 146 -7.27 7.47 -15.67
C HIS A 146 -8.62 6.98 -15.12
N LYS A 147 -8.69 6.60 -13.84
CA LYS A 147 -9.95 6.21 -13.18
C LYS A 147 -10.72 7.40 -12.60
N MET A 148 -10.10 8.59 -12.56
CA MET A 148 -10.70 9.84 -12.09
C MET A 148 -10.74 10.93 -13.19
N CYS A 149 -11.11 10.54 -14.42
CA CYS A 149 -11.22 11.41 -15.59
C CYS A 149 -9.90 12.07 -16.03
N GLY A 150 -8.76 11.60 -15.52
CA GLY A 150 -7.43 12.05 -15.93
C GLY A 150 -6.85 11.22 -17.08
N PRO A 151 -5.67 11.59 -17.60
CA PRO A 151 -4.99 10.82 -18.64
C PRO A 151 -4.45 9.49 -18.10
N THR A 152 -4.19 8.54 -19.01
CA THR A 152 -3.35 7.37 -18.74
C THR A 152 -1.89 7.78 -18.52
N GLY A 153 -1.12 6.94 -17.81
CA GLY A 153 0.30 7.20 -17.56
C GLY A 153 0.57 8.19 -16.42
N VAL A 154 -0.45 8.54 -15.64
CA VAL A 154 -0.33 9.35 -14.43
C VAL A 154 -0.99 8.63 -13.26
N GLY A 155 -0.27 8.55 -12.17
CA GLY A 155 -0.74 8.06 -10.88
C GLY A 155 -0.06 8.78 -9.73
N VAL A 156 -0.44 8.41 -8.53
CA VAL A 156 0.07 8.99 -7.31
C VAL A 156 0.32 7.88 -6.29
N LEU A 157 1.47 7.98 -5.65
CA LEU A 157 1.77 7.39 -4.37
C LEU A 157 1.70 8.48 -3.31
N TYR A 158 0.83 8.34 -2.34
CA TYR A 158 0.95 9.01 -1.05
C TYR A 158 1.69 8.09 -0.09
N GLY A 159 2.56 8.64 0.71
CA GLY A 159 3.17 7.96 1.85
C GLY A 159 3.42 8.92 2.99
N LYS A 160 3.32 8.45 4.23
CA LYS A 160 3.75 9.23 5.40
C LYS A 160 5.21 9.64 5.19
N TYR A 161 5.52 10.90 5.50
CA TYR A 161 6.84 11.49 5.20
C TYR A 161 7.99 10.62 5.71
N GLU A 162 7.89 10.13 6.94
CA GLU A 162 8.92 9.34 7.60
C GLU A 162 9.17 8.00 6.86
N LEU A 163 8.11 7.37 6.37
CA LEU A 163 8.21 6.12 5.61
C LEU A 163 8.78 6.33 4.20
N LEU A 164 8.45 7.47 3.58
CA LEU A 164 9.06 7.83 2.28
C LEU A 164 10.56 8.12 2.40
N GLU A 165 11.01 8.71 3.51
CA GLU A 165 12.44 8.91 3.77
C GLU A 165 13.21 7.57 3.91
N GLU A 166 12.55 6.53 4.40
CA GLU A 166 13.09 5.17 4.50
C GLU A 166 12.95 4.37 3.19
N THR A 167 12.11 4.83 2.26
CA THR A 167 11.86 4.15 0.98
C THR A 167 13.02 4.38 0.03
N LYS A 168 13.68 3.30 -0.42
CA LYS A 168 14.75 3.40 -1.40
C LYS A 168 14.20 3.72 -2.80
N PRO A 169 14.87 4.60 -3.56
CA PRO A 169 14.52 4.81 -4.95
C PRO A 169 14.63 3.50 -5.75
N THR A 170 13.62 3.19 -6.56
CA THR A 170 13.64 2.04 -7.47
C THR A 170 14.12 2.40 -8.87
N ARG A 171 14.24 3.71 -9.15
CA ARG A 171 14.79 4.27 -10.40
C ARG A 171 15.77 5.37 -10.05
N PHE A 172 16.91 5.39 -10.74
CA PHE A 172 17.97 6.35 -10.53
C PHE A 172 18.13 7.25 -11.75
N GLY A 173 18.44 8.52 -11.52
CA GLY A 173 18.61 9.50 -12.60
C GLY A 173 18.77 10.93 -12.08
N GLY A 174 18.53 11.90 -12.94
CA GLY A 174 18.59 13.32 -12.58
C GLY A 174 17.67 13.64 -11.39
N GLY A 175 18.20 14.33 -10.38
CA GLY A 175 17.52 14.62 -9.12
C GLY A 175 17.78 13.62 -7.99
N SER A 176 18.33 12.44 -8.26
CA SER A 176 18.69 11.43 -7.24
C SER A 176 20.14 11.54 -6.76
N ASN A 177 20.79 12.67 -6.98
CA ASN A 177 22.23 12.86 -6.77
C ASN A 177 22.58 13.53 -5.42
N SER A 178 21.61 13.86 -4.57
CA SER A 178 21.85 14.55 -3.29
C SER A 178 22.70 13.75 -2.30
N ARG A 179 22.81 12.43 -2.48
CA ARG A 179 23.63 11.53 -1.66
C ARG A 179 24.80 10.91 -2.43
N TYR A 180 25.07 11.39 -3.65
CA TYR A 180 26.14 10.85 -4.47
C TYR A 180 27.46 11.56 -4.16
N ASN A 181 28.52 10.79 -3.92
CA ASN A 181 29.89 11.29 -3.84
C ASN A 181 30.80 10.53 -4.80
N SER A 182 32.00 11.05 -5.06
CA SER A 182 32.95 10.47 -6.02
C SER A 182 33.52 9.09 -5.63
N CYS A 183 33.18 8.60 -4.44
CA CYS A 183 33.65 7.30 -3.93
C CYS A 183 32.53 6.23 -3.89
N GLY A 184 31.29 6.56 -4.28
CA GLY A 184 30.12 5.66 -4.28
C GLY A 184 29.31 5.72 -3.00
#